data_23e9a812236610b6ac7a097df53f4f9e
#
_entry.id   23e9a812236610b6ac7a097df53f4f9e
#
_cell.length_a   1.000
_cell.length_b   1.000
_cell.length_c   1.000
_cell.angle_alpha   90.00
_cell.angle_beta   90.00
_cell.angle_gamma   90.00
#
_symmetry.space_group_name_H-M   'P 1'
#
loop_
_entity.id
_entity.type
_entity.pdbx_description
1 polymer ?
#
loop_
_entity_poly.entity_id
_entity_poly.type
_entity_poly.pdbx_seq_one_letter_code
_entity_poly.pdbx_strand_id
1 'polypeptide(L)'
;MKMTTRVAYCNMRHYKSKNILIGIAIILTTLLLFVIPSIGKDMVEVNFAVINKIYPTWHALYRNVDESTVMKLAAHHDVKTYGLRSDAGYMNLEDATVSMMYMDRTGMELYKVKLKEGQLPQKENDIVVSKGILEALGQNGKIGDTITVPYQILKDDGLDYTKEKDFRICGFLADNESSKEQKQYTSLVSEAFLKAEIPVEQVKYRFLLQVNGQKGNTTADYTETIQNIARQFGISEDDMNINKEYLAANYVDPATIPVIVGIMLIVVLAGIITIYSVYYVSMNQRVREFGKLKAIGATKRQLRQIVLREGMGVALFAIPIGLLIGTVAVKVVLLQFEGMV
;
A
#
# COMPACT_ATOMS: atom_id res chain seq x y z
N MET A 1 -38.86 -40.20 -9.34
CA MET A 1 -38.06 -39.23 -10.12
C MET A 1 -38.91 -38.72 -11.29
N LYS A 2 -39.07 -37.39 -11.45
CA LYS A 2 -39.88 -36.83 -12.55
C LYS A 2 -39.32 -37.26 -13.92
N MET A 3 -40.17 -37.61 -14.89
CA MET A 3 -39.76 -38.07 -16.23
C MET A 3 -38.69 -37.19 -16.89
N THR A 4 -38.82 -35.86 -16.76
CA THR A 4 -37.86 -34.89 -17.30
C THR A 4 -36.46 -35.02 -16.69
N THR A 5 -36.31 -35.42 -15.41
CA THR A 5 -35.02 -35.64 -14.75
C THR A 5 -34.34 -36.91 -15.26
N ARG A 6 -35.14 -37.98 -15.51
CA ARG A 6 -34.60 -39.23 -16.04
C ARG A 6 -34.09 -39.05 -17.47
N VAL A 7 -34.83 -38.32 -18.29
CA VAL A 7 -34.42 -38.00 -19.66
C VAL A 7 -33.15 -37.13 -19.66
N ALA A 8 -33.06 -36.09 -18.79
CA ALA A 8 -31.87 -35.24 -18.68
C ALA A 8 -30.63 -36.08 -18.29
N TYR A 9 -30.76 -37.00 -17.35
CA TYR A 9 -29.63 -37.86 -16.92
C TYR A 9 -29.19 -38.82 -18.05
N CYS A 10 -30.13 -39.45 -18.79
CA CYS A 10 -29.80 -40.28 -19.94
C CYS A 10 -29.06 -39.47 -21.01
N ASN A 11 -29.53 -38.25 -21.30
CA ASN A 11 -28.90 -37.34 -22.26
C ASN A 11 -27.48 -36.94 -21.84
N MET A 12 -27.26 -36.63 -20.55
CA MET A 12 -25.94 -36.31 -20.03
C MET A 12 -24.94 -37.45 -20.27
N ARG A 13 -25.40 -38.70 -20.11
CA ARG A 13 -24.57 -39.88 -20.33
C ARG A 13 -24.33 -40.18 -21.82
N HIS A 14 -25.26 -39.83 -22.69
CA HIS A 14 -25.15 -40.07 -24.13
C HIS A 14 -24.28 -39.00 -24.82
N TYR A 15 -24.43 -37.69 -24.45
CA TYR A 15 -23.73 -36.57 -25.09
C TYR A 15 -22.51 -36.09 -24.27
N LYS A 16 -21.57 -36.99 -24.02
CA LYS A 16 -20.38 -36.70 -23.17
C LYS A 16 -19.54 -35.53 -23.69
N SER A 17 -19.20 -35.50 -24.98
CA SER A 17 -18.35 -34.44 -25.56
C SER A 17 -18.95 -33.03 -25.39
N LYS A 18 -20.27 -32.90 -25.57
CA LYS A 18 -21.01 -31.67 -25.33
C LYS A 18 -20.89 -31.22 -23.84
N ASN A 19 -21.16 -32.16 -22.92
CA ASN A 19 -21.18 -31.86 -21.50
C ASN A 19 -19.76 -31.51 -21.00
N ILE A 20 -18.73 -32.09 -21.60
CA ILE A 20 -17.35 -31.72 -21.35
C ILE A 20 -17.07 -30.27 -21.80
N LEU A 21 -17.48 -29.89 -23.01
CA LEU A 21 -17.33 -28.52 -23.52
C LEU A 21 -18.04 -27.48 -22.64
N ILE A 22 -19.30 -27.78 -22.25
CA ILE A 22 -20.04 -26.92 -21.32
C ILE A 22 -19.34 -26.87 -19.96
N GLY A 23 -18.87 -28.00 -19.45
CA GLY A 23 -18.12 -28.09 -18.21
C GLY A 23 -16.86 -27.25 -18.22
N ILE A 24 -16.08 -27.34 -19.30
CA ILE A 24 -14.85 -26.51 -19.47
C ILE A 24 -15.22 -25.02 -19.48
N ALA A 25 -16.25 -24.61 -20.21
CA ALA A 25 -16.69 -23.22 -20.23
C ALA A 25 -17.09 -22.72 -18.83
N ILE A 26 -17.84 -23.54 -18.07
CA ILE A 26 -18.25 -23.21 -16.70
C ILE A 26 -17.03 -23.16 -15.78
N ILE A 27 -16.11 -24.13 -15.88
CA ILE A 27 -14.85 -24.16 -15.08
C ILE A 27 -14.05 -22.89 -15.32
N LEU A 28 -13.79 -22.51 -16.58
CA LEU A 28 -13.04 -21.32 -16.94
C LEU A 28 -13.70 -20.03 -16.44
N THR A 29 -15.02 -19.92 -16.61
CA THR A 29 -15.77 -18.75 -16.12
C THR A 29 -15.70 -18.66 -14.59
N THR A 30 -15.91 -19.77 -13.90
CA THR A 30 -15.84 -19.82 -12.43
C THR A 30 -14.43 -19.51 -11.92
N LEU A 31 -13.42 -20.05 -12.61
CA LEU A 31 -12.02 -19.79 -12.30
C LEU A 31 -11.72 -18.30 -12.42
N LEU A 32 -12.07 -17.64 -13.52
CA LEU A 32 -11.83 -16.20 -13.71
C LEU A 32 -12.57 -15.35 -12.68
N LEU A 33 -13.84 -15.67 -12.40
CA LEU A 33 -14.64 -14.96 -11.39
C LEU A 33 -14.10 -15.12 -9.97
N PHE A 34 -13.38 -16.19 -9.69
CA PHE A 34 -12.75 -16.43 -8.40
C PHE A 34 -11.34 -15.84 -8.32
N VAL A 35 -10.50 -16.08 -9.33
CA VAL A 35 -9.07 -15.72 -9.33
C VAL A 35 -8.86 -14.21 -9.36
N ILE A 36 -9.63 -13.47 -10.20
CA ILE A 36 -9.45 -12.02 -10.35
C ILE A 36 -9.65 -11.28 -9.03
N PRO A 37 -10.77 -11.44 -8.29
CA PRO A 37 -10.93 -10.78 -7.00
C PRO A 37 -9.95 -11.27 -5.92
N SER A 38 -9.62 -12.57 -5.94
CA SER A 38 -8.70 -13.16 -4.96
C SER A 38 -7.30 -12.59 -5.10
N ILE A 39 -6.73 -12.56 -6.31
CA ILE A 39 -5.41 -11.96 -6.55
C ILE A 39 -5.45 -10.46 -6.20
N GLY A 40 -6.52 -9.75 -6.57
CA GLY A 40 -6.66 -8.33 -6.22
C GLY A 40 -6.60 -8.09 -4.72
N LYS A 41 -7.29 -8.90 -3.92
CA LYS A 41 -7.26 -8.82 -2.47
C LYS A 41 -5.86 -9.11 -1.91
N ASP A 42 -5.25 -10.20 -2.35
CA ASP A 42 -3.95 -10.65 -1.85
C ASP A 42 -2.83 -9.66 -2.24
N MET A 43 -2.88 -9.07 -3.44
CA MET A 43 -1.96 -7.98 -3.84
C MET A 43 -2.10 -6.76 -2.93
N VAL A 44 -3.31 -6.41 -2.52
CA VAL A 44 -3.53 -5.31 -1.55
C VAL A 44 -2.93 -5.67 -0.20
N GLU A 45 -3.09 -6.90 0.30
CA GLU A 45 -2.52 -7.34 1.58
C GLU A 45 -0.98 -7.35 1.55
N VAL A 46 -0.37 -7.84 0.46
CA VAL A 46 1.10 -7.81 0.27
C VAL A 46 1.60 -6.36 0.19
N ASN A 47 0.96 -5.52 -0.62
CA ASN A 47 1.32 -4.11 -0.73
C ASN A 47 1.20 -3.39 0.62
N PHE A 48 0.11 -3.65 1.37
CA PHE A 48 -0.07 -3.16 2.73
C PHE A 48 1.09 -3.58 3.65
N ALA A 49 1.50 -4.84 3.63
CA ALA A 49 2.58 -5.35 4.47
C ALA A 49 3.93 -4.67 4.12
N VAL A 50 4.25 -4.56 2.83
CA VAL A 50 5.48 -3.93 2.33
C VAL A 50 5.49 -2.43 2.67
N ILE A 51 4.44 -1.71 2.33
CA ILE A 51 4.33 -0.27 2.61
C ILE A 51 4.43 -0.03 4.13
N ASN A 52 3.70 -0.80 4.93
CA ASN A 52 3.75 -0.65 6.38
C ASN A 52 5.07 -1.13 7.01
N LYS A 53 5.93 -1.84 6.29
CA LYS A 53 7.28 -2.21 6.76
C LYS A 53 8.31 -1.13 6.44
N ILE A 54 8.25 -0.55 5.24
CA ILE A 54 9.32 0.29 4.68
C ILE A 54 8.99 1.78 4.79
N TYR A 55 7.75 2.17 4.46
CA TYR A 55 7.36 3.58 4.34
C TYR A 55 7.04 4.21 5.70
N PRO A 56 7.25 5.54 5.82
CA PRO A 56 6.78 6.32 6.96
C PRO A 56 5.27 6.16 7.18
N THR A 57 4.83 6.32 8.43
CA THR A 57 3.41 6.13 8.81
C THR A 57 2.64 7.43 8.96
N TRP A 58 3.27 8.59 8.75
CA TRP A 58 2.54 9.87 8.75
C TRP A 58 1.59 9.94 7.53
N HIS A 59 0.45 10.61 7.70
CA HIS A 59 -0.52 10.84 6.62
C HIS A 59 -0.11 12.03 5.75
N ALA A 60 0.42 13.07 6.37
CA ALA A 60 0.97 14.22 5.67
C ALA A 60 2.12 14.86 6.45
N LEU A 61 2.86 15.71 5.75
CA LEU A 61 3.94 16.52 6.26
C LEU A 61 3.74 17.96 5.79
N TYR A 62 3.71 18.91 6.72
CA TYR A 62 3.72 20.33 6.44
C TYR A 62 5.12 20.89 6.65
N ARG A 63 5.64 21.63 5.67
CA ARG A 63 6.96 22.25 5.70
C ARG A 63 6.86 23.70 6.22
N ASN A 64 8.00 24.26 6.56
CA ASN A 64 8.15 25.67 6.91
C ASN A 64 7.24 26.16 8.04
N VAL A 65 6.89 25.29 8.99
CA VAL A 65 5.98 25.58 10.09
C VAL A 65 6.77 26.22 11.24
N ASP A 66 6.38 27.40 11.69
CA ASP A 66 6.96 28.04 12.88
C ASP A 66 6.43 27.44 14.19
N GLU A 67 7.13 27.69 15.30
CA GLU A 67 6.80 27.12 16.61
C GLU A 67 5.39 27.48 17.09
N SER A 68 4.91 28.69 16.79
CA SER A 68 3.56 29.15 17.17
C SER A 68 2.46 28.39 16.42
N THR A 69 2.71 28.10 15.16
CA THR A 69 1.80 27.33 14.30
C THR A 69 1.84 25.84 14.67
N VAL A 70 3.01 25.32 15.04
CA VAL A 70 3.15 23.95 15.58
C VAL A 70 2.21 23.73 16.78
N MET A 71 2.20 24.65 17.75
CA MET A 71 1.32 24.54 18.92
C MET A 71 -0.17 24.54 18.56
N LYS A 72 -0.57 25.35 17.59
CA LYS A 72 -1.96 25.40 17.12
C LYS A 72 -2.37 24.15 16.35
N LEU A 73 -1.50 23.66 15.46
CA LEU A 73 -1.70 22.42 14.72
C LEU A 73 -1.80 21.21 15.66
N ALA A 74 -0.93 21.14 16.66
CA ALA A 74 -0.93 20.08 17.67
C ALA A 74 -2.21 20.02 18.49
N ALA A 75 -2.87 21.17 18.69
CA ALA A 75 -4.15 21.26 19.40
C ALA A 75 -5.39 21.06 18.49
N HIS A 76 -5.21 20.85 17.19
CA HIS A 76 -6.31 20.70 16.26
C HIS A 76 -7.03 19.37 16.47
N HIS A 77 -8.37 19.39 16.52
CA HIS A 77 -9.21 18.23 16.86
C HIS A 77 -9.08 17.04 15.90
N ASP A 78 -8.75 17.29 14.62
CA ASP A 78 -8.55 16.24 13.62
C ASP A 78 -7.13 15.66 13.63
N VAL A 79 -6.19 16.26 14.36
CA VAL A 79 -4.84 15.72 14.51
C VAL A 79 -4.85 14.64 15.59
N LYS A 80 -4.55 13.40 15.19
CA LYS A 80 -4.46 12.25 16.09
C LYS A 80 -3.11 12.17 16.78
N THR A 81 -2.07 12.34 16.00
CA THR A 81 -0.67 12.22 16.43
C THR A 81 0.16 13.13 15.54
N TYR A 82 1.16 13.77 16.13
CA TYR A 82 2.12 14.55 15.38
C TYR A 82 3.54 14.28 15.82
N GLY A 83 4.48 14.55 14.93
CA GLY A 83 5.92 14.52 15.21
C GLY A 83 6.59 15.70 14.53
N LEU A 84 7.74 16.10 15.04
CA LEU A 84 8.51 17.23 14.56
C LEU A 84 9.85 16.79 13.99
N ARG A 85 10.23 17.42 12.89
CA ARG A 85 11.55 17.37 12.31
C ARG A 85 11.95 18.78 11.89
N SER A 86 13.23 19.12 12.08
CA SER A 86 13.80 20.35 11.55
C SER A 86 15.19 20.05 10.98
N ASP A 87 15.46 20.54 9.79
CA ASP A 87 16.77 20.40 9.16
C ASP A 87 17.68 21.51 9.72
N ALA A 88 18.73 21.13 10.47
CA ALA A 88 19.65 22.06 11.10
C ALA A 88 20.76 22.51 10.13
N GLY A 89 21.24 21.59 9.29
CA GLY A 89 22.36 21.87 8.38
C GLY A 89 22.98 20.61 7.82
N TYR A 90 24.22 20.74 7.39
CA TYR A 90 24.96 19.66 6.74
C TYR A 90 26.41 19.61 7.21
N MET A 91 26.99 18.41 7.22
CA MET A 91 28.42 18.19 7.23
C MET A 91 28.83 17.81 5.80
N ASN A 92 29.56 18.67 5.13
CA ASN A 92 30.13 18.38 3.81
C ASN A 92 31.54 17.82 4.01
N LEU A 93 31.66 16.52 3.96
CA LEU A 93 32.93 15.79 4.08
C LEU A 93 33.45 15.50 2.67
N GLU A 94 34.77 15.22 2.53
CA GLU A 94 35.36 14.97 1.21
C GLU A 94 34.63 13.90 0.41
N ASP A 95 34.24 12.83 1.10
CA ASP A 95 33.65 11.64 0.48
C ASP A 95 32.17 11.37 0.87
N ALA A 96 31.55 12.22 1.68
CA ALA A 96 30.21 12.00 2.17
C ALA A 96 29.47 13.29 2.51
N THR A 97 28.16 13.26 2.37
CA THR A 97 27.26 14.31 2.85
C THR A 97 26.44 13.79 4.02
N VAL A 98 26.43 14.53 5.11
CA VAL A 98 25.66 14.18 6.30
C VAL A 98 24.64 15.26 6.58
N SER A 99 23.36 14.92 6.52
CA SER A 99 22.28 15.82 6.95
C SER A 99 22.21 15.85 8.47
N MET A 100 22.30 17.04 9.07
CA MET A 100 22.08 17.26 10.49
C MET A 100 20.64 17.70 10.72
N MET A 101 19.89 16.95 11.52
CA MET A 101 18.48 17.28 11.76
C MET A 101 18.09 17.07 13.23
N TYR A 102 17.15 17.86 13.67
CA TYR A 102 16.36 17.57 14.87
C TYR A 102 15.16 16.70 14.51
N MET A 103 14.87 15.74 15.34
CA MET A 103 13.65 14.93 15.25
C MET A 103 13.22 14.54 16.67
N ASP A 104 11.96 14.80 17.01
CA ASP A 104 11.39 14.34 18.26
C ASP A 104 11.10 12.83 18.22
N ARG A 105 10.75 12.27 19.38
CA ARG A 105 10.47 10.82 19.49
C ARG A 105 9.35 10.38 18.56
N THR A 106 8.25 11.13 18.51
CA THR A 106 7.10 10.81 17.64
C THR A 106 7.47 10.93 16.16
N GLY A 107 8.26 11.93 15.79
CA GLY A 107 8.79 12.06 14.43
C GLY A 107 9.60 10.84 14.01
N MET A 108 10.46 10.34 14.89
CA MET A 108 11.22 9.10 14.64
C MET A 108 10.29 7.89 14.45
N GLU A 109 9.28 7.75 15.30
CA GLU A 109 8.29 6.67 15.17
C GLU A 109 7.53 6.75 13.85
N LEU A 110 7.09 7.95 13.46
CA LEU A 110 6.37 8.20 12.20
C LEU A 110 7.26 7.99 10.97
N TYR A 111 8.56 8.29 11.05
CA TYR A 111 9.54 8.00 9.99
C TYR A 111 10.11 6.58 10.06
N LYS A 112 9.79 5.80 11.11
CA LYS A 112 10.36 4.48 11.40
C LYS A 112 11.88 4.49 11.57
N VAL A 113 12.43 5.62 11.97
CA VAL A 113 13.85 5.73 12.34
C VAL A 113 14.03 5.14 13.71
N LYS A 114 14.99 4.22 13.86
CA LYS A 114 15.28 3.58 15.13
C LYS A 114 16.73 3.81 15.50
N LEU A 115 16.96 4.16 16.78
CA LEU A 115 18.29 4.07 17.36
C LEU A 115 18.72 2.61 17.42
N LYS A 116 19.97 2.36 17.05
CA LYS A 116 20.61 1.07 17.24
C LYS A 116 20.98 0.88 18.71
N GLU A 117 21.51 1.94 19.33
CA GLU A 117 21.90 1.99 20.73
C GLU A 117 21.96 3.43 21.23
N GLY A 118 21.89 3.64 22.54
CA GLY A 118 21.97 4.96 23.18
C GLY A 118 20.61 5.64 23.34
N GLN A 119 20.62 6.97 23.35
CA GLN A 119 19.44 7.81 23.56
C GLN A 119 19.41 9.00 22.60
N LEU A 120 18.26 9.66 22.48
CA LEU A 120 18.10 10.87 21.68
C LEU A 120 18.91 12.03 22.29
N PRO A 121 19.44 12.95 21.44
CA PRO A 121 20.16 14.13 21.89
C PRO A 121 19.25 15.04 22.72
N GLN A 122 19.70 15.46 23.88
CA GLN A 122 18.96 16.37 24.76
C GLN A 122 19.72 17.69 24.99
N LYS A 123 21.04 17.62 25.14
CA LYS A 123 21.85 18.78 25.34
C LYS A 123 22.36 19.35 24.03
N GLU A 124 22.72 20.62 24.02
CA GLU A 124 23.24 21.32 22.86
C GLU A 124 24.39 20.59 22.15
N ASN A 125 25.27 19.97 22.92
CA ASN A 125 26.44 19.26 22.40
C ASN A 125 26.21 17.73 22.26
N ASP A 126 25.00 17.25 22.35
CA ASP A 126 24.70 15.83 22.10
C ASP A 126 24.47 15.59 20.62
N ILE A 127 25.01 14.49 20.11
CA ILE A 127 24.79 14.06 18.72
C ILE A 127 24.54 12.55 18.66
N VAL A 128 23.66 12.15 17.77
CA VAL A 128 23.50 10.77 17.33
C VAL A 128 24.13 10.65 15.95
N VAL A 129 25.01 9.70 15.77
CA VAL A 129 25.73 9.44 14.51
C VAL A 129 25.55 8.00 14.07
N SER A 130 26.06 7.66 12.92
CA SER A 130 26.20 6.27 12.47
C SER A 130 27.68 5.89 12.33
N LYS A 131 27.98 4.62 12.15
CA LYS A 131 29.36 4.17 11.91
C LYS A 131 29.92 4.77 10.63
N GLY A 132 29.11 4.85 9.55
CA GLY A 132 29.52 5.45 8.29
C GLY A 132 29.89 6.93 8.43
N ILE A 133 29.23 7.69 9.34
CA ILE A 133 29.59 9.08 9.64
C ILE A 133 30.98 9.14 10.32
N LEU A 134 31.25 8.29 11.31
CA LEU A 134 32.54 8.24 11.98
C LEU A 134 33.67 7.88 11.01
N GLU A 135 33.46 6.90 10.15
CA GLU A 135 34.39 6.52 9.09
C GLU A 135 34.68 7.69 8.14
N ALA A 136 33.64 8.41 7.70
CA ALA A 136 33.79 9.57 6.82
C ALA A 136 34.48 10.74 7.49
N LEU A 137 34.35 10.91 8.83
CA LEU A 137 35.10 11.88 9.62
C LEU A 137 36.55 11.45 9.90
N GLY A 138 36.94 10.22 9.59
CA GLY A 138 38.22 9.64 9.98
C GLY A 138 38.41 9.50 11.51
N GLN A 139 37.29 9.42 12.24
CA GLN A 139 37.27 9.36 13.71
C GLN A 139 36.67 8.04 14.20
N ASN A 140 37.00 7.66 15.39
CA ASN A 140 36.41 6.55 16.11
C ASN A 140 35.75 7.07 17.38
N GLY A 141 34.68 6.43 17.82
CA GLY A 141 34.00 6.83 19.05
C GLY A 141 32.98 5.82 19.52
N LYS A 142 32.69 5.88 20.81
CA LYS A 142 31.65 5.13 21.51
C LYS A 142 30.67 6.11 22.16
N ILE A 143 29.56 5.62 22.68
CA ILE A 143 28.64 6.44 23.46
C ILE A 143 29.42 7.06 24.68
N GLY A 144 29.31 8.37 24.79
CA GLY A 144 29.99 9.17 25.79
C GLY A 144 31.26 9.87 25.31
N ASP A 145 31.88 9.41 24.22
CA ASP A 145 33.06 10.03 23.64
C ASP A 145 32.69 11.34 22.94
N THR A 146 33.70 12.21 22.84
CA THR A 146 33.58 13.48 22.13
C THR A 146 34.24 13.38 20.76
N ILE A 147 33.57 13.91 19.76
CA ILE A 147 34.04 14.01 18.36
C ILE A 147 33.97 15.47 17.91
N THR A 148 34.93 15.91 17.12
CA THR A 148 34.89 17.21 16.47
C THR A 148 34.21 17.10 15.11
N VAL A 149 33.18 17.89 14.88
CA VAL A 149 32.34 17.83 13.70
C VAL A 149 32.38 19.17 12.96
N PRO A 150 32.81 19.18 11.68
CA PRO A 150 32.64 20.33 10.79
C PRO A 150 31.21 20.39 10.26
N TYR A 151 30.56 21.55 10.38
CA TYR A 151 29.16 21.68 9.92
C TYR A 151 28.86 23.08 9.39
N GLN A 152 27.80 23.15 8.61
CA GLN A 152 27.21 24.37 8.08
C GLN A 152 25.72 24.40 8.45
N ILE A 153 25.27 25.54 8.99
CA ILE A 153 23.84 25.72 9.33
C ILE A 153 23.06 26.08 8.09
N LEU A 154 21.86 25.50 7.92
CA LEU A 154 20.93 25.84 6.87
C LEU A 154 20.13 27.08 7.30
N LYS A 155 20.25 28.18 6.55
CA LYS A 155 19.50 29.41 6.71
C LYS A 155 18.59 29.66 5.51
N ASP A 156 17.70 30.66 5.58
CA ASP A 156 16.79 31.01 4.50
C ASP A 156 17.50 31.38 3.20
N ASP A 157 18.70 31.96 3.29
CA ASP A 157 19.54 32.37 2.17
C ASP A 157 20.57 31.33 1.72
N GLY A 158 20.58 30.16 2.33
CA GLY A 158 21.46 29.04 2.01
C GLY A 158 22.29 28.54 3.18
N LEU A 159 23.41 27.86 2.88
CA LEU A 159 24.31 27.33 3.91
C LEU A 159 25.22 28.44 4.43
N ASP A 160 25.38 28.51 5.75
CA ASP A 160 26.33 29.40 6.43
C ASP A 160 27.79 28.92 6.20
N TYR A 161 28.76 29.68 6.70
CA TYR A 161 30.14 29.24 6.70
C TYR A 161 30.37 27.99 7.58
N THR A 162 31.42 27.24 7.22
CA THR A 162 31.76 26.03 7.99
C THR A 162 32.26 26.40 9.39
N LYS A 163 31.66 25.77 10.39
CA LYS A 163 32.01 25.82 11.80
C LYS A 163 32.51 24.45 12.22
N GLU A 164 33.25 24.41 13.33
CA GLU A 164 33.63 23.18 14.01
C GLU A 164 33.09 23.22 15.44
N LYS A 165 32.60 22.10 15.93
CA LYS A 165 32.13 21.97 17.31
C LYS A 165 32.38 20.57 17.83
N ASP A 166 32.68 20.51 19.11
CA ASP A 166 32.83 19.26 19.83
C ASP A 166 31.44 18.75 20.26
N PHE A 167 31.07 17.55 19.80
CA PHE A 167 29.84 16.87 20.15
C PHE A 167 30.11 15.61 20.94
N ARG A 168 29.30 15.35 21.94
CA ARG A 168 29.27 14.09 22.67
C ARG A 168 28.35 13.10 21.98
N ILE A 169 28.85 11.94 21.61
CA ILE A 169 28.06 10.85 21.06
C ILE A 169 27.08 10.34 22.12
N CYS A 170 25.77 10.48 21.92
CA CYS A 170 24.75 10.01 22.84
C CYS A 170 24.01 8.77 22.33
N GLY A 171 24.16 8.42 21.05
CA GLY A 171 23.55 7.24 20.44
C GLY A 171 24.04 6.96 19.03
N PHE A 172 23.62 5.83 18.51
CA PHE A 172 23.93 5.41 17.14
C PHE A 172 22.68 5.09 16.34
N LEU A 173 22.67 5.55 15.08
CA LEU A 173 21.75 5.09 14.05
C LEU A 173 22.34 3.87 13.32
N ALA A 174 21.45 3.05 12.74
CA ALA A 174 21.87 2.02 11.82
C ALA A 174 22.07 2.64 10.42
N ASP A 175 23.19 2.34 9.77
CA ASP A 175 23.35 2.62 8.34
C ASP A 175 22.57 1.60 7.55
N ASN A 176 21.84 2.06 6.54
CA ASN A 176 21.27 1.20 5.54
C ASN A 176 22.20 1.06 4.31
N GLU A 177 21.96 0.09 3.47
CA GLU A 177 22.77 -0.18 2.28
C GLU A 177 22.83 1.04 1.34
N SER A 178 21.68 1.68 1.10
CA SER A 178 21.58 2.86 0.24
C SER A 178 22.39 4.04 0.77
N SER A 179 22.39 4.26 2.10
CA SER A 179 23.21 5.31 2.73
C SER A 179 24.70 5.10 2.52
N LYS A 180 25.14 3.84 2.55
CA LYS A 180 26.55 3.49 2.32
C LYS A 180 26.94 3.64 0.86
N GLU A 181 26.11 3.16 -0.06
CA GLU A 181 26.35 3.25 -1.50
C GLU A 181 26.39 4.69 -2.00
N GLN A 182 25.45 5.53 -1.53
CA GLN A 182 25.37 6.94 -1.91
C GLN A 182 26.25 7.85 -1.08
N LYS A 183 26.88 7.35 -0.03
CA LYS A 183 27.63 8.11 0.98
C LYS A 183 26.82 9.31 1.52
N GLN A 184 25.53 9.08 1.73
CA GLN A 184 24.59 10.04 2.28
C GLN A 184 24.06 9.54 3.63
N TYR A 185 24.39 10.25 4.68
CA TYR A 185 24.07 9.87 6.04
C TYR A 185 23.20 10.91 6.73
N THR A 186 22.61 10.50 7.84
CA THR A 186 21.79 11.37 8.69
C THR A 186 22.36 11.32 10.12
N SER A 187 22.56 12.47 10.72
CA SER A 187 22.83 12.64 12.14
C SER A 187 21.67 13.34 12.83
N LEU A 188 21.45 13.04 14.10
CA LEU A 188 20.45 13.74 14.90
C LEU A 188 21.13 14.66 15.90
N VAL A 189 20.63 15.88 16.01
CA VAL A 189 21.00 16.89 17.00
C VAL A 189 19.81 17.22 17.89
N SER A 190 20.06 17.85 19.03
CA SER A 190 19.02 18.24 19.96
C SER A 190 18.27 19.50 19.49
N GLU A 191 17.07 19.70 20.03
CA GLU A 191 16.36 20.97 19.86
C GLU A 191 17.14 22.15 20.49
N ALA A 192 17.86 21.87 21.56
CA ALA A 192 18.73 22.87 22.20
C ALA A 192 19.83 23.36 21.25
N PHE A 193 20.47 22.46 20.49
CA PHE A 193 21.40 22.82 19.43
C PHE A 193 20.75 23.69 18.36
N LEU A 194 19.59 23.29 17.90
CA LEU A 194 18.84 24.01 16.86
C LEU A 194 18.56 25.45 17.28
N LYS A 195 18.06 25.65 18.51
CA LYS A 195 17.72 26.97 19.07
C LYS A 195 18.96 27.80 19.47
N ALA A 196 20.11 27.17 19.65
CA ALA A 196 21.39 27.89 19.91
C ALA A 196 22.03 28.41 18.61
N GLU A 197 21.90 27.65 17.50
CA GLU A 197 22.57 27.99 16.25
C GLU A 197 21.67 28.81 15.29
N ILE A 198 20.35 28.71 15.43
CA ILE A 198 19.36 29.38 14.57
C ILE A 198 18.47 30.28 15.44
N PRO A 199 18.31 31.56 15.09
CA PRO A 199 17.36 32.44 15.79
C PRO A 199 15.96 31.80 15.84
N VAL A 200 15.28 31.89 16.99
CA VAL A 200 14.03 31.19 17.24
C VAL A 200 12.98 31.50 16.18
N GLU A 201 12.94 32.74 15.67
CA GLU A 201 12.01 33.18 14.62
C GLU A 201 12.30 32.54 13.25
N GLN A 202 13.52 32.05 13.03
CA GLN A 202 13.96 31.41 11.78
C GLN A 202 13.89 29.88 11.88
N VAL A 203 13.67 29.31 13.06
CA VAL A 203 13.51 27.86 13.19
C VAL A 203 12.23 27.44 12.50
N LYS A 204 12.37 26.58 11.48
CA LYS A 204 11.25 26.00 10.75
C LYS A 204 11.19 24.50 10.98
N TYR A 205 9.98 24.05 11.26
CA TYR A 205 9.70 22.63 11.48
C TYR A 205 9.00 22.02 10.27
N ARG A 206 9.24 20.74 10.07
CA ARG A 206 8.38 19.87 9.31
C ARG A 206 7.43 19.21 10.30
N PHE A 207 6.17 19.56 10.22
CA PHE A 207 5.11 19.01 11.06
C PHE A 207 4.54 17.76 10.39
N LEU A 208 4.85 16.62 10.96
CA LEU A 208 4.34 15.31 10.54
C LEU A 208 3.03 15.06 11.25
N LEU A 209 2.01 14.64 10.54
CA LEU A 209 0.73 14.36 11.18
C LEU A 209 0.09 13.05 10.74
N GLN A 210 -0.61 12.45 11.67
CA GLN A 210 -1.69 11.50 11.40
C GLN A 210 -2.99 12.15 11.82
N VAL A 211 -4.01 12.09 10.95
CA VAL A 211 -5.34 12.59 11.26
C VAL A 211 -6.22 11.49 11.85
N ASN A 212 -7.23 11.90 12.60
CA ASN A 212 -8.24 11.00 13.17
C ASN A 212 -8.98 10.21 12.07
N GLY A 213 -9.58 9.07 12.46
CA GLY A 213 -10.36 8.25 11.54
C GLY A 213 -11.52 9.03 10.93
N GLN A 214 -11.65 8.99 9.62
CA GLN A 214 -12.69 9.67 8.85
C GLN A 214 -13.89 8.76 8.64
N LYS A 215 -15.09 9.33 8.55
CA LYS A 215 -16.36 8.56 8.45
C LYS A 215 -16.40 7.60 7.26
N GLY A 216 -15.92 8.02 6.09
CA GLY A 216 -15.87 7.20 4.88
C GLY A 216 -14.69 6.24 4.86
N ASN A 217 -13.66 6.48 5.67
CA ASN A 217 -12.42 5.73 5.72
C ASN A 217 -11.76 5.55 4.33
N THR A 218 -11.89 6.58 3.49
CA THR A 218 -11.35 6.60 2.13
C THR A 218 -10.13 7.50 2.01
N THR A 219 -9.27 7.24 1.04
CA THR A 219 -8.12 8.12 0.73
C THR A 219 -8.54 9.55 0.46
N ALA A 220 -9.72 9.75 -0.14
CA ALA A 220 -10.29 11.08 -0.43
C ALA A 220 -10.64 11.82 0.87
N ASP A 221 -11.29 11.16 1.84
CA ASP A 221 -11.67 11.77 3.12
C ASP A 221 -10.44 12.23 3.91
N TYR A 222 -9.39 11.37 3.95
CA TYR A 222 -8.12 11.73 4.61
C TYR A 222 -7.44 12.89 3.91
N THR A 223 -7.38 12.87 2.58
CA THR A 223 -6.79 13.95 1.77
C THR A 223 -7.52 15.28 1.98
N GLU A 224 -8.86 15.27 1.96
CA GLU A 224 -9.67 16.46 2.19
C GLU A 224 -9.45 17.04 3.59
N THR A 225 -9.41 16.18 4.62
CA THR A 225 -9.14 16.62 6.01
C THR A 225 -7.77 17.27 6.13
N ILE A 226 -6.73 16.65 5.54
CA ILE A 226 -5.36 17.19 5.53
C ILE A 226 -5.32 18.55 4.84
N GLN A 227 -5.96 18.69 3.67
CA GLN A 227 -6.04 19.96 2.93
C GLN A 227 -6.83 21.03 3.69
N ASN A 228 -7.90 20.64 4.40
CA ASN A 228 -8.68 21.56 5.22
C ASN A 228 -7.85 22.12 6.38
N ILE A 229 -7.08 21.27 7.07
CA ILE A 229 -6.14 21.70 8.12
C ILE A 229 -5.12 22.66 7.51
N ALA A 230 -4.47 22.30 6.40
CA ALA A 230 -3.47 23.16 5.75
C ALA A 230 -4.05 24.55 5.42
N ARG A 231 -5.25 24.62 4.83
CA ARG A 231 -5.94 25.88 4.49
C ARG A 231 -6.25 26.74 5.72
N GLN A 232 -6.67 26.15 6.84
CA GLN A 232 -6.98 26.88 8.07
C GLN A 232 -5.73 27.58 8.66
N PHE A 233 -4.55 26.98 8.47
CA PHE A 233 -3.29 27.52 8.99
C PHE A 233 -2.45 28.22 7.92
N GLY A 234 -3.01 28.47 6.72
CA GLY A 234 -2.31 29.20 5.64
C GLY A 234 -1.12 28.45 5.05
N ILE A 235 -1.07 27.13 5.18
CA ILE A 235 -0.02 26.30 4.61
C ILE A 235 -0.29 26.11 3.13
N SER A 236 0.70 26.46 2.30
CA SER A 236 0.61 26.35 0.84
C SER A 236 0.59 24.89 0.36
N GLU A 237 0.13 24.65 -0.87
CA GLU A 237 0.19 23.32 -1.48
C GLU A 237 1.63 22.85 -1.67
N ASP A 238 2.56 23.78 -1.95
CA ASP A 238 3.99 23.48 -2.11
C ASP A 238 4.65 23.05 -0.79
N ASP A 239 4.13 23.54 0.33
CA ASP A 239 4.60 23.18 1.67
C ASP A 239 3.91 21.96 2.24
N MET A 240 2.94 21.40 1.53
CA MET A 240 2.20 20.20 1.94
C MET A 240 2.63 18.99 1.13
N ASN A 241 2.99 17.91 1.82
CA ASN A 241 3.27 16.62 1.20
C ASN A 241 2.35 15.56 1.81
N ILE A 242 1.49 14.96 1.00
CA ILE A 242 0.58 13.87 1.40
C ILE A 242 1.25 12.54 1.08
N ASN A 243 1.29 11.63 2.04
CA ASN A 243 1.83 10.27 1.87
C ASN A 243 0.81 9.38 1.14
N LYS A 244 0.74 9.58 -0.18
CA LYS A 244 -0.24 8.90 -1.03
C LYS A 244 -0.07 7.38 -0.99
N GLU A 245 1.16 6.90 -0.94
CA GLU A 245 1.49 5.48 -0.89
C GLU A 245 0.96 4.84 0.40
N TYR A 246 1.21 5.48 1.53
CA TYR A 246 0.71 5.00 2.82
C TYR A 246 -0.83 5.05 2.88
N LEU A 247 -1.43 6.16 2.41
CA LEU A 247 -2.89 6.28 2.39
C LEU A 247 -3.53 5.24 1.46
N ALA A 248 -2.99 5.04 0.25
CA ALA A 248 -3.51 4.06 -0.70
C ALA A 248 -3.38 2.61 -0.22
N ALA A 249 -2.34 2.32 0.57
CA ALA A 249 -2.17 0.98 1.15
C ALA A 249 -3.13 0.73 2.33
N ASN A 250 -3.48 1.77 3.11
CA ASN A 250 -4.21 1.60 4.37
C ASN A 250 -5.71 1.97 4.27
N TYR A 251 -6.11 2.71 3.23
CA TYR A 251 -7.49 3.20 3.08
C TYR A 251 -8.03 2.94 1.68
N VAL A 252 -9.35 2.79 1.58
CA VAL A 252 -10.01 2.52 0.30
C VAL A 252 -9.94 3.73 -0.62
N ASP A 253 -9.46 3.53 -1.85
CA ASP A 253 -9.59 4.55 -2.89
C ASP A 253 -10.94 4.39 -3.59
N PRO A 254 -11.84 5.38 -3.47
CA PRO A 254 -13.16 5.32 -4.11
C PRO A 254 -13.11 5.12 -5.62
N ALA A 255 -12.05 5.58 -6.28
CA ALA A 255 -11.90 5.46 -7.73
C ALA A 255 -11.63 4.01 -8.19
N THR A 256 -11.15 3.14 -7.30
CA THR A 256 -10.86 1.73 -7.63
C THR A 256 -12.13 0.88 -7.69
N ILE A 257 -13.18 1.22 -6.92
CA ILE A 257 -14.41 0.42 -6.84
C ILE A 257 -15.11 0.28 -8.20
N PRO A 258 -15.41 1.37 -8.96
CA PRO A 258 -16.06 1.24 -10.26
C PRO A 258 -15.22 0.49 -11.29
N VAL A 259 -13.89 0.57 -11.20
CA VAL A 259 -12.99 -0.19 -12.08
C VAL A 259 -13.12 -1.69 -11.82
N ILE A 260 -13.06 -2.12 -10.55
CA ILE A 260 -13.23 -3.52 -10.16
C ILE A 260 -14.60 -4.04 -10.58
N VAL A 261 -15.68 -3.28 -10.33
CA VAL A 261 -17.04 -3.63 -10.72
C VAL A 261 -17.14 -3.74 -12.25
N GLY A 262 -16.53 -2.83 -13.00
CA GLY A 262 -16.49 -2.87 -14.46
C GLY A 262 -15.81 -4.13 -15.00
N ILE A 263 -14.64 -4.49 -14.47
CA ILE A 263 -13.92 -5.72 -14.82
C ILE A 263 -14.79 -6.97 -14.53
N MET A 264 -15.40 -7.02 -13.34
CA MET A 264 -16.26 -8.13 -12.96
C MET A 264 -17.47 -8.28 -13.91
N LEU A 265 -18.10 -7.17 -14.30
CA LEU A 265 -19.21 -7.19 -15.27
C LEU A 265 -18.77 -7.73 -16.64
N ILE A 266 -17.59 -7.32 -17.12
CA ILE A 266 -17.03 -7.83 -18.39
C ILE A 266 -16.81 -9.34 -18.31
N VAL A 267 -16.25 -9.85 -17.23
CA VAL A 267 -16.01 -11.29 -17.03
C VAL A 267 -17.33 -12.06 -16.97
N VAL A 268 -18.33 -11.56 -16.27
CA VAL A 268 -19.67 -12.16 -16.20
C VAL A 268 -20.30 -12.21 -17.59
N LEU A 269 -20.27 -11.11 -18.35
CA LEU A 269 -20.82 -11.05 -19.70
C LEU A 269 -20.09 -12.01 -20.65
N ALA A 270 -18.77 -12.06 -20.61
CA ALA A 270 -17.97 -13.01 -21.40
C ALA A 270 -18.33 -14.46 -21.06
N GLY A 271 -18.51 -14.78 -19.79
CA GLY A 271 -18.96 -16.09 -19.33
C GLY A 271 -20.35 -16.45 -19.85
N ILE A 272 -21.31 -15.53 -19.76
CA ILE A 272 -22.68 -15.72 -20.28
C ILE A 272 -22.66 -15.98 -21.80
N ILE A 273 -21.91 -15.16 -22.56
CA ILE A 273 -21.79 -15.29 -24.02
C ILE A 273 -21.18 -16.66 -24.39
N THR A 274 -20.11 -17.05 -23.66
CA THR A 274 -19.44 -18.33 -23.90
C THR A 274 -20.37 -19.51 -23.63
N ILE A 275 -21.03 -19.54 -22.47
CA ILE A 275 -22.01 -20.59 -22.13
C ILE A 275 -23.15 -20.60 -23.13
N TYR A 276 -23.70 -19.43 -23.47
CA TYR A 276 -24.78 -19.31 -24.47
C TYR A 276 -24.34 -19.87 -25.83
N SER A 277 -23.17 -19.51 -26.32
CA SER A 277 -22.65 -19.97 -27.62
C SER A 277 -22.51 -21.51 -27.68
N VAL A 278 -21.94 -22.12 -26.62
CA VAL A 278 -21.83 -23.58 -26.53
C VAL A 278 -23.19 -24.25 -26.49
N TYR A 279 -24.15 -23.70 -25.75
CA TYR A 279 -25.52 -24.21 -25.72
C TYR A 279 -26.23 -24.03 -27.06
N TYR A 280 -26.08 -22.89 -27.73
CA TYR A 280 -26.68 -22.60 -29.02
C TYR A 280 -26.23 -23.60 -30.09
N VAL A 281 -24.94 -23.83 -30.23
CA VAL A 281 -24.37 -24.83 -31.16
C VAL A 281 -24.90 -26.23 -30.82
N SER A 282 -24.90 -26.59 -29.55
CA SER A 282 -25.41 -27.87 -29.08
C SER A 282 -26.91 -28.07 -29.36
N MET A 283 -27.71 -27.02 -29.19
CA MET A 283 -29.18 -27.10 -29.49
C MET A 283 -29.45 -27.30 -30.96
N ASN A 284 -28.72 -26.62 -31.88
CA ASN A 284 -28.84 -26.78 -33.30
C ASN A 284 -28.59 -28.24 -33.75
N GLN A 285 -27.61 -28.90 -33.16
CA GLN A 285 -27.31 -30.31 -33.44
C GLN A 285 -28.43 -31.25 -32.99
N ARG A 286 -29.27 -30.86 -32.02
CA ARG A 286 -30.32 -31.68 -31.41
C ARG A 286 -31.74 -31.31 -31.84
N VAL A 287 -31.91 -30.44 -32.82
CA VAL A 287 -33.23 -30.01 -33.30
C VAL A 287 -34.11 -31.22 -33.73
N ARG A 288 -33.52 -32.22 -34.42
CA ARG A 288 -34.22 -33.44 -34.84
C ARG A 288 -34.74 -34.27 -33.65
N GLU A 289 -33.96 -34.37 -32.56
CA GLU A 289 -34.33 -35.09 -31.34
C GLU A 289 -35.45 -34.39 -30.59
N PHE A 290 -35.38 -33.07 -30.45
CA PHE A 290 -36.46 -32.29 -29.86
C PHE A 290 -37.72 -32.33 -30.70
N GLY A 291 -37.59 -32.46 -32.06
CA GLY A 291 -38.69 -32.73 -32.96
C GLY A 291 -39.38 -34.06 -32.66
N LYS A 292 -38.60 -35.14 -32.47
CA LYS A 292 -39.15 -36.47 -32.09
C LYS A 292 -39.88 -36.41 -30.75
N LEU A 293 -39.28 -35.74 -29.71
CA LEU A 293 -39.92 -35.58 -28.40
C LEU A 293 -41.24 -34.78 -28.51
N LYS A 294 -41.29 -33.75 -29.34
CA LYS A 294 -42.52 -33.01 -29.61
C LYS A 294 -43.58 -33.88 -30.31
N ALA A 295 -43.19 -34.72 -31.26
CA ALA A 295 -44.11 -35.61 -31.98
C ALA A 295 -44.78 -36.60 -31.03
N ILE A 296 -44.13 -37.03 -29.95
CA ILE A 296 -44.74 -37.91 -28.94
C ILE A 296 -45.37 -37.10 -27.77
N GLY A 297 -45.64 -35.77 -27.96
CA GLY A 297 -46.43 -34.96 -27.04
C GLY A 297 -45.67 -34.18 -25.99
N ALA A 298 -44.33 -34.03 -26.07
CA ALA A 298 -43.58 -33.21 -25.12
C ALA A 298 -43.85 -31.71 -25.31
N THR A 299 -44.18 -31.01 -24.24
CA THR A 299 -44.45 -29.56 -24.25
C THR A 299 -43.14 -28.76 -24.29
N LYS A 300 -43.19 -27.50 -24.80
CA LYS A 300 -42.05 -26.57 -24.78
C LYS A 300 -41.46 -26.40 -23.36
N ARG A 301 -42.31 -26.39 -22.33
CA ARG A 301 -41.94 -26.27 -20.93
C ARG A 301 -41.10 -27.47 -20.45
N GLN A 302 -41.50 -28.66 -20.84
CA GLN A 302 -40.78 -29.90 -20.52
C GLN A 302 -39.40 -29.95 -21.21
N LEU A 303 -39.32 -29.56 -22.48
CA LEU A 303 -38.04 -29.47 -23.19
C LEU A 303 -37.08 -28.48 -22.52
N ARG A 304 -37.58 -27.28 -22.18
CA ARG A 304 -36.79 -26.29 -21.43
C ARG A 304 -36.30 -26.83 -20.08
N GLN A 305 -37.14 -27.55 -19.35
CA GLN A 305 -36.74 -28.17 -18.08
C GLN A 305 -35.69 -29.27 -18.25
N ILE A 306 -35.71 -30.05 -19.32
CA ILE A 306 -34.67 -31.02 -19.62
C ILE A 306 -33.32 -30.32 -19.82
N VAL A 307 -33.27 -29.30 -20.67
CA VAL A 307 -32.05 -28.54 -20.96
C VAL A 307 -31.50 -27.87 -19.73
N LEU A 308 -32.34 -27.22 -18.91
CA LEU A 308 -31.94 -26.60 -17.67
C LEU A 308 -31.34 -27.61 -16.66
N ARG A 309 -31.96 -28.80 -16.55
CA ARG A 309 -31.45 -29.85 -15.66
C ARG A 309 -30.14 -30.47 -16.15
N GLU A 310 -29.96 -30.62 -17.46
CA GLU A 310 -28.67 -31.01 -18.04
C GLU A 310 -27.57 -29.99 -17.64
N GLY A 311 -27.85 -28.70 -17.85
CA GLY A 311 -26.90 -27.61 -17.49
C GLY A 311 -26.57 -27.54 -15.99
N MET A 312 -27.61 -27.64 -15.14
CA MET A 312 -27.45 -27.69 -13.70
C MET A 312 -26.63 -28.90 -13.24
N GLY A 313 -26.85 -30.08 -13.89
CA GLY A 313 -26.08 -31.29 -13.60
C GLY A 313 -24.59 -31.12 -13.92
N VAL A 314 -24.27 -30.49 -15.06
CA VAL A 314 -22.88 -30.19 -15.43
C VAL A 314 -22.29 -29.14 -14.49
N ALA A 315 -23.03 -28.07 -14.19
CA ALA A 315 -22.58 -26.99 -13.31
C ALA A 315 -22.26 -27.47 -11.87
N LEU A 316 -23.04 -28.43 -11.35
CA LEU A 316 -22.84 -29.01 -10.03
C LEU A 316 -21.44 -29.63 -9.83
N PHE A 317 -20.83 -30.13 -10.88
CA PHE A 317 -19.48 -30.68 -10.88
C PHE A 317 -18.44 -29.65 -11.36
N ALA A 318 -18.78 -28.86 -12.37
CA ALA A 318 -17.85 -27.90 -12.97
C ALA A 318 -17.49 -26.73 -12.05
N ILE A 319 -18.45 -26.20 -11.28
CA ILE A 319 -18.20 -25.07 -10.35
C ILE A 319 -17.21 -25.46 -9.25
N PRO A 320 -17.38 -26.55 -8.49
CA PRO A 320 -16.40 -26.96 -7.49
C PRO A 320 -15.00 -27.21 -8.07
N ILE A 321 -14.92 -27.81 -9.27
CA ILE A 321 -13.65 -28.02 -9.97
C ILE A 321 -13.00 -26.68 -10.32
N GLY A 322 -13.77 -25.72 -10.85
CA GLY A 322 -13.28 -24.36 -11.16
C GLY A 322 -12.74 -23.64 -9.92
N LEU A 323 -13.44 -23.75 -8.79
CA LEU A 323 -12.98 -23.18 -7.50
C LEU A 323 -11.71 -23.85 -6.99
N LEU A 324 -11.61 -25.19 -7.07
CA LEU A 324 -10.40 -25.92 -6.65
C LEU A 324 -9.18 -25.51 -7.51
N ILE A 325 -9.34 -25.46 -8.82
CA ILE A 325 -8.26 -25.03 -9.72
C ILE A 325 -7.93 -23.55 -9.44
N GLY A 326 -8.93 -22.71 -9.21
CA GLY A 326 -8.76 -21.31 -8.87
C GLY A 326 -7.96 -21.10 -7.57
N THR A 327 -8.25 -21.86 -6.51
CA THR A 327 -7.49 -21.77 -5.25
C THR A 327 -6.04 -22.19 -5.41
N VAL A 328 -5.77 -23.22 -6.23
CA VAL A 328 -4.38 -23.62 -6.54
C VAL A 328 -3.67 -22.54 -7.36
N ALA A 329 -4.35 -21.99 -8.38
CA ALA A 329 -3.77 -20.93 -9.20
C ALA A 329 -3.41 -19.68 -8.38
N VAL A 330 -4.29 -19.23 -7.50
CA VAL A 330 -4.03 -18.10 -6.59
C VAL A 330 -2.82 -18.38 -5.71
N LYS A 331 -2.74 -19.55 -5.08
CA LYS A 331 -1.59 -19.92 -4.25
C LYS A 331 -0.26 -19.93 -5.01
N VAL A 332 -0.25 -20.45 -6.23
CA VAL A 332 0.97 -20.48 -7.07
C VAL A 332 1.44 -19.06 -7.41
N VAL A 333 0.51 -18.18 -7.74
CA VAL A 333 0.81 -16.76 -8.02
C VAL A 333 1.38 -16.08 -6.77
N LEU A 334 0.76 -16.27 -5.61
CA LEU A 334 1.21 -15.67 -4.35
C LEU A 334 2.61 -16.13 -3.94
N LEU A 335 2.92 -17.42 -4.06
CA LEU A 335 4.26 -17.94 -3.76
C LEU A 335 5.36 -17.29 -4.62
N GLN A 336 5.04 -16.89 -5.86
CA GLN A 336 5.99 -16.14 -6.69
C GLN A 336 6.19 -14.70 -6.20
N PHE A 337 5.17 -14.07 -5.65
CA PHE A 337 5.27 -12.72 -5.08
C PHE A 337 5.98 -12.71 -3.73
N GLU A 338 5.73 -13.69 -2.84
CA GLU A 338 6.43 -13.82 -1.56
C GLU A 338 7.94 -14.04 -1.71
N GLY A 339 8.37 -14.70 -2.79
CA GLY A 339 9.80 -14.88 -3.10
C GLY A 339 10.50 -13.61 -3.63
N MET A 340 9.78 -12.53 -3.92
CA MET A 340 10.31 -11.25 -4.39
C MET A 340 10.34 -10.15 -3.30
N VAL A 341 9.82 -10.42 -2.09
CA VAL A 341 9.75 -9.52 -0.93
C VAL A 341 10.68 -10.01 0.17
#